data_3615747e37aa0f1b5704fa075ef4f2af
#
_entry.id   3615747e37aa0f1b5704fa075ef4f2af
#
_cell.length_a   1.000
_cell.length_b   1.000
_cell.length_c   1.000
_cell.angle_alpha   90.00
_cell.angle_beta   90.00
_cell.angle_gamma   90.00
#
_symmetry.space_group_name_H-M   'P 1'
#
loop_
_entity.id
_entity.type
_entity.pdbx_description
1 polymer ?
#
loop_
_entity_poly.entity_id
_entity_poly.type
_entity_poly.pdbx_seq_one_letter_code
_entity_poly.pdbx_strand_id
1 'polypeptide(L)'
;MAKGGKRPKGKKITLSVAKNCIKITFDGKKRLDLSKMGITTFPKCILRLSDVDELNLSRNMIRKIPDSISKFQNLRWLDLHSNYIDKLPKSIGQMTSLIYLNVSNNRLTTDGLPVELNQLKNIRTVNFGLNHLDRVPTTLGALKELQEVGLHDNLLSTIPNSISKLPKLKKLNTERNPFPKAEESDTFIDSIKRPDNLYLVEEKDLCGPCLRKCQQAQDKLNKIKSMATVEPRRAIFSSVVSPNAMAKESQEDWR
;
A
#
# COMPACT_ATOMS: atom_id res chain seq x y z
N MET A 1 -41.90 -1.21 14.60
CA MET A 1 -41.87 -0.89 13.17
C MET A 1 -40.90 0.28 12.95
N ALA A 2 -39.69 0.05 12.49
CA ALA A 2 -38.70 1.10 12.27
C ALA A 2 -39.08 1.85 10.99
N LYS A 3 -39.31 3.15 11.08
CA LYS A 3 -39.56 4.04 9.95
C LYS A 3 -38.33 4.02 9.04
N GLY A 4 -38.46 3.48 7.83
CA GLY A 4 -37.41 3.48 6.81
C GLY A 4 -37.02 4.91 6.45
N GLY A 5 -35.85 5.33 6.93
CA GLY A 5 -35.29 6.64 6.59
C GLY A 5 -35.15 6.77 5.07
N LYS A 6 -35.74 7.80 4.48
CA LYS A 6 -35.61 8.10 3.06
C LYS A 6 -34.11 8.26 2.73
N ARG A 7 -33.58 7.41 1.85
CA ARG A 7 -32.21 7.51 1.35
C ARG A 7 -31.99 8.90 0.77
N PRO A 8 -30.87 9.58 1.07
CA PRO A 8 -30.59 10.88 0.49
C PRO A 8 -30.61 10.78 -1.03
N LYS A 9 -31.42 11.63 -1.69
CA LYS A 9 -31.45 11.74 -3.14
C LYS A 9 -30.11 12.34 -3.60
N GLY A 10 -29.24 11.50 -4.15
CA GLY A 10 -27.95 11.96 -4.66
C GLY A 10 -28.11 12.97 -5.80
N LYS A 11 -27.13 13.86 -5.92
CA LYS A 11 -27.07 14.84 -6.98
C LYS A 11 -26.89 14.15 -8.33
N LYS A 12 -27.76 14.40 -9.28
CA LYS A 12 -27.63 13.92 -10.66
C LYS A 12 -26.62 14.82 -11.40
N ILE A 13 -25.55 14.22 -11.91
CA ILE A 13 -24.56 14.91 -12.73
C ILE A 13 -25.03 14.87 -14.18
N THR A 14 -25.15 16.04 -14.81
CA THR A 14 -25.39 16.18 -16.24
C THR A 14 -24.09 16.31 -17.01
N LEU A 15 -24.11 16.09 -18.31
CA LEU A 15 -22.92 16.22 -19.16
C LEU A 15 -22.36 17.66 -19.13
N SER A 16 -23.23 18.66 -19.10
CA SER A 16 -22.83 20.06 -19.01
C SER A 16 -22.04 20.34 -17.71
N VAL A 17 -22.56 19.88 -16.56
CA VAL A 17 -21.86 20.01 -15.28
C VAL A 17 -20.52 19.30 -15.31
N ALA A 18 -20.46 18.09 -15.88
CA ALA A 18 -19.22 17.34 -15.97
C ALA A 18 -18.17 18.04 -16.86
N LYS A 19 -18.58 18.62 -17.98
CA LYS A 19 -17.68 19.39 -18.85
C LYS A 19 -17.05 20.58 -18.11
N ASN A 20 -17.82 21.29 -17.30
CA ASN A 20 -17.33 22.44 -16.50
C ASN A 20 -16.37 22.02 -15.38
N CYS A 21 -16.31 20.72 -15.03
CA CYS A 21 -15.40 20.17 -14.03
C CYS A 21 -14.10 19.65 -14.64
N ILE A 22 -13.88 19.80 -15.94
CA ILE A 22 -12.62 19.45 -16.60
C ILE A 22 -11.60 20.56 -16.34
N LYS A 23 -10.44 20.19 -15.84
CA LYS A 23 -9.27 21.07 -15.61
C LYS A 23 -8.08 20.54 -16.39
N ILE A 24 -7.21 21.43 -16.79
CA ILE A 24 -5.89 21.04 -17.34
C ILE A 24 -4.89 21.10 -16.21
N THR A 25 -4.12 20.01 -16.03
CA THR A 25 -3.03 19.94 -15.04
C THR A 25 -1.77 20.62 -15.58
N PHE A 26 -0.76 20.86 -14.73
CA PHE A 26 0.51 21.50 -15.13
C PHE A 26 1.23 20.76 -16.25
N ASP A 27 1.07 19.45 -16.33
CA ASP A 27 1.67 18.59 -17.35
C ASP A 27 0.75 18.42 -18.59
N GLY A 28 -0.23 19.30 -18.73
CA GLY A 28 -1.12 19.36 -19.90
C GLY A 28 -2.20 18.29 -19.97
N LYS A 29 -2.40 17.50 -18.90
CA LYS A 29 -3.38 16.41 -18.87
C LYS A 29 -4.76 16.91 -18.51
N LYS A 30 -5.78 16.26 -19.08
CA LYS A 30 -7.19 16.55 -18.80
C LYS A 30 -7.64 15.80 -17.56
N ARG A 31 -7.93 16.53 -16.48
CA ARG A 31 -8.50 15.99 -15.23
C ARG A 31 -9.98 16.32 -15.14
N LEU A 32 -10.82 15.30 -15.01
CA LEU A 32 -12.23 15.43 -14.65
C LEU A 32 -12.38 15.29 -13.13
N ASP A 33 -12.67 16.39 -12.45
CA ASP A 33 -12.81 16.42 -10.99
C ASP A 33 -14.27 16.51 -10.57
N LEU A 34 -14.83 15.40 -10.14
CA LEU A 34 -16.19 15.25 -9.61
C LEU A 34 -16.19 14.88 -8.12
N SER A 35 -15.13 15.24 -7.40
CA SER A 35 -15.04 14.96 -5.97
C SER A 35 -16.04 15.76 -5.15
N LYS A 36 -16.46 15.21 -4.00
CA LYS A 36 -17.36 15.89 -3.02
C LYS A 36 -18.70 16.38 -3.59
N MET A 37 -19.21 15.78 -4.66
CA MET A 37 -20.46 16.21 -5.30
C MET A 37 -21.71 15.50 -4.79
N GLY A 38 -21.61 14.62 -3.80
CA GLY A 38 -22.76 13.88 -3.27
C GLY A 38 -23.34 12.87 -4.26
N ILE A 39 -22.53 12.32 -5.14
CA ILE A 39 -22.92 11.38 -6.19
C ILE A 39 -23.20 10.02 -5.55
N THR A 40 -24.41 9.47 -5.76
CA THR A 40 -24.81 8.16 -5.23
C THR A 40 -24.66 7.03 -6.23
N THR A 41 -24.71 7.35 -7.51
CA THR A 41 -24.57 6.39 -8.61
C THR A 41 -23.59 6.92 -9.64
N PHE A 42 -22.79 6.02 -10.22
CA PHE A 42 -21.82 6.41 -11.25
C PHE A 42 -22.50 7.19 -12.38
N PRO A 43 -22.07 8.41 -12.70
CA PRO A 43 -22.74 9.27 -13.68
C PRO A 43 -22.40 8.82 -15.11
N LYS A 44 -23.26 8.01 -15.71
CA LYS A 44 -23.04 7.45 -17.07
C LYS A 44 -22.76 8.51 -18.14
N CYS A 45 -23.17 9.78 -17.93
CA CYS A 45 -22.91 10.87 -18.89
C CYS A 45 -21.41 11.14 -19.08
N ILE A 46 -20.56 10.87 -18.07
CA ILE A 46 -19.12 11.11 -18.18
C ILE A 46 -18.42 10.14 -19.15
N LEU A 47 -19.05 9.03 -19.49
CA LEU A 47 -18.53 8.10 -20.50
C LEU A 47 -18.43 8.71 -21.91
N ARG A 48 -19.08 9.87 -22.14
CA ARG A 48 -18.90 10.69 -23.33
C ARG A 48 -17.66 11.57 -23.28
N LEU A 49 -17.00 11.63 -22.13
CA LEU A 49 -15.77 12.38 -21.88
C LEU A 49 -14.60 11.41 -21.66
N SER A 50 -14.58 10.30 -22.41
CA SER A 50 -13.59 9.22 -22.23
C SER A 50 -12.16 9.61 -22.62
N ASP A 51 -11.96 10.80 -23.19
CA ASP A 51 -10.67 11.38 -23.56
C ASP A 51 -10.02 12.16 -22.40
N VAL A 52 -10.23 11.74 -21.17
CA VAL A 52 -9.58 12.30 -19.98
C VAL A 52 -8.45 11.38 -19.50
N ASP A 53 -7.38 12.01 -19.02
CA ASP A 53 -6.22 11.31 -18.46
C ASP A 53 -6.40 10.99 -16.98
N GLU A 54 -7.19 11.81 -16.27
CA GLU A 54 -7.38 11.71 -14.84
C GLU A 54 -8.87 11.85 -14.47
N LEU A 55 -9.35 10.95 -13.62
CA LEU A 55 -10.72 10.95 -13.12
C LEU A 55 -10.74 10.92 -11.58
N ASN A 56 -11.30 11.95 -11.00
CA ASN A 56 -11.51 12.06 -9.55
C ASN A 56 -13.02 11.96 -9.23
N LEU A 57 -13.41 10.86 -8.60
CA LEU A 57 -14.75 10.60 -8.07
C LEU A 57 -14.73 10.44 -6.55
N SER A 58 -13.66 10.87 -5.89
CA SER A 58 -13.49 10.70 -4.46
C SER A 58 -14.52 11.45 -3.61
N ARG A 59 -14.71 11.00 -2.37
CA ARG A 59 -15.58 11.63 -1.37
C ARG A 59 -17.03 11.82 -1.87
N ASN A 60 -17.56 10.74 -2.45
CA ASN A 60 -18.95 10.65 -2.90
C ASN A 60 -19.66 9.49 -2.17
N MET A 61 -20.82 9.09 -2.65
CA MET A 61 -21.62 8.00 -2.07
C MET A 61 -21.83 6.88 -3.07
N ILE A 62 -20.89 6.65 -3.98
CA ILE A 62 -20.98 5.66 -5.06
C ILE A 62 -20.83 4.27 -4.45
N ARG A 63 -21.75 3.36 -4.83
CA ARG A 63 -21.72 1.97 -4.37
C ARG A 63 -21.20 1.00 -5.42
N LYS A 64 -21.45 1.27 -6.68
CA LYS A 64 -21.09 0.38 -7.79
C LYS A 64 -20.44 1.15 -8.93
N ILE A 65 -19.34 0.61 -9.42
CA ILE A 65 -18.69 1.06 -10.64
C ILE A 65 -19.16 0.15 -11.78
N PRO A 66 -19.67 0.71 -12.90
CA PRO A 66 -20.14 -0.10 -14.00
C PRO A 66 -18.97 -0.62 -14.85
N ASP A 67 -19.20 -1.72 -15.58
CA ASP A 67 -18.19 -2.29 -16.52
C ASP A 67 -17.79 -1.30 -17.60
N SER A 68 -18.67 -0.37 -17.96
CA SER A 68 -18.37 0.68 -18.93
C SER A 68 -17.25 1.65 -18.50
N ILE A 69 -16.71 1.53 -17.26
CA ILE A 69 -15.51 2.27 -16.82
C ILE A 69 -14.32 2.02 -17.75
N SER A 70 -14.25 0.84 -18.37
CA SER A 70 -13.21 0.49 -19.33
C SER A 70 -13.20 1.34 -20.61
N LYS A 71 -14.24 2.16 -20.86
CA LYS A 71 -14.22 3.13 -21.96
C LYS A 71 -13.15 4.21 -21.81
N PHE A 72 -12.68 4.45 -20.61
CA PHE A 72 -11.58 5.38 -20.32
C PHE A 72 -10.22 4.74 -20.62
N GLN A 73 -9.94 4.46 -21.89
CA GLN A 73 -8.74 3.74 -22.32
C GLN A 73 -7.43 4.51 -22.06
N ASN A 74 -7.49 5.85 -22.08
CA ASN A 74 -6.33 6.71 -21.87
C ASN A 74 -6.12 7.10 -20.40
N LEU A 75 -7.02 6.64 -19.49
CA LEU A 75 -6.98 7.04 -18.09
C LEU A 75 -5.72 6.51 -17.41
N ARG A 76 -4.96 7.43 -16.81
CA ARG A 76 -3.72 7.15 -16.10
C ARG A 76 -3.89 7.26 -14.58
N TRP A 77 -4.84 8.04 -14.12
CA TRP A 77 -5.09 8.30 -12.71
C TRP A 77 -6.57 8.18 -12.38
N LEU A 78 -6.92 7.27 -11.47
CA LEU A 78 -8.29 7.04 -11.02
C LEU A 78 -8.36 7.11 -9.51
N ASP A 79 -9.13 8.07 -9.01
CA ASP A 79 -9.37 8.22 -7.58
C ASP A 79 -10.86 8.02 -7.23
N LEU A 80 -11.11 7.00 -6.44
CA LEU A 80 -12.41 6.55 -5.96
C LEU A 80 -12.47 6.54 -4.43
N HIS A 81 -11.48 7.15 -3.74
CA HIS A 81 -11.42 7.06 -2.28
C HIS A 81 -12.65 7.67 -1.59
N SER A 82 -12.94 7.21 -0.40
CA SER A 82 -14.07 7.71 0.40
C SER A 82 -15.41 7.62 -0.34
N ASN A 83 -15.77 6.41 -0.71
CA ASN A 83 -17.04 6.04 -1.29
C ASN A 83 -17.65 4.84 -0.53
N TYR A 84 -18.61 4.15 -1.09
CA TYR A 84 -19.23 2.95 -0.51
C TYR A 84 -19.11 1.74 -1.46
N ILE A 85 -18.01 1.66 -2.20
CA ILE A 85 -17.79 0.64 -3.21
C ILE A 85 -17.51 -0.70 -2.51
N ASP A 86 -18.29 -1.72 -2.86
CA ASP A 86 -18.14 -3.09 -2.34
C ASP A 86 -17.37 -4.00 -3.30
N LYS A 87 -17.44 -3.72 -4.60
CA LYS A 87 -16.78 -4.52 -5.66
C LYS A 87 -16.28 -3.63 -6.78
N LEU A 88 -15.11 -3.99 -7.32
CA LEU A 88 -14.61 -3.43 -8.57
C LEU A 88 -15.08 -4.30 -9.75
N PRO A 89 -15.41 -3.69 -10.90
CA PRO A 89 -15.80 -4.46 -12.08
C PRO A 89 -14.60 -5.17 -12.70
N LYS A 90 -14.81 -6.33 -13.31
CA LYS A 90 -13.76 -7.08 -14.03
C LYS A 90 -13.11 -6.27 -15.15
N SER A 91 -13.92 -5.43 -15.79
CA SER A 91 -13.48 -4.53 -16.86
C SER A 91 -12.42 -3.50 -16.46
N ILE A 92 -12.17 -3.32 -15.15
CA ILE A 92 -11.08 -2.44 -14.67
C ILE A 92 -9.72 -2.91 -15.19
N GLY A 93 -9.51 -4.23 -15.34
CA GLY A 93 -8.29 -4.80 -15.91
C GLY A 93 -8.00 -4.37 -17.36
N GLN A 94 -9.03 -3.94 -18.09
CA GLN A 94 -8.88 -3.46 -19.47
C GLN A 94 -8.30 -2.03 -19.56
N MET A 95 -8.19 -1.32 -18.44
CA MET A 95 -7.64 0.04 -18.37
C MET A 95 -6.11 0.00 -18.30
N THR A 96 -5.47 -0.52 -19.33
CA THR A 96 -4.04 -0.82 -19.36
C THR A 96 -3.14 0.41 -19.24
N SER A 97 -3.65 1.61 -19.51
CA SER A 97 -2.94 2.88 -19.33
C SER A 97 -2.86 3.35 -17.88
N LEU A 98 -3.58 2.68 -16.95
CA LEU A 98 -3.70 3.12 -15.57
C LEU A 98 -2.36 2.98 -14.83
N ILE A 99 -1.95 4.08 -14.19
CA ILE A 99 -0.71 4.18 -13.41
C ILE A 99 -1.00 4.30 -11.90
N TYR A 100 -2.08 4.98 -11.57
CA TYR A 100 -2.49 5.25 -10.19
C TYR A 100 -3.95 4.85 -9.98
N LEU A 101 -4.20 4.05 -8.94
CA LEU A 101 -5.53 3.64 -8.51
C LEU A 101 -5.67 3.84 -7.00
N ASN A 102 -6.58 4.71 -6.59
CA ASN A 102 -6.92 4.89 -5.19
C ASN A 102 -8.38 4.50 -4.93
N VAL A 103 -8.58 3.44 -4.16
CA VAL A 103 -9.89 2.95 -3.72
C VAL A 103 -9.95 2.87 -2.19
N SER A 104 -9.10 3.63 -1.49
CA SER A 104 -9.08 3.64 -0.03
C SER A 104 -10.39 4.18 0.57
N ASN A 105 -10.63 3.82 1.81
CA ASN A 105 -11.83 4.23 2.54
C ASN A 105 -13.12 3.90 1.77
N ASN A 106 -13.30 2.61 1.50
CA ASN A 106 -14.46 2.03 0.84
C ASN A 106 -14.96 0.80 1.63
N ARG A 107 -15.72 -0.08 1.00
CA ARG A 107 -16.25 -1.32 1.60
C ARG A 107 -15.80 -2.57 0.86
N LEU A 108 -14.62 -2.49 0.24
CA LEU A 108 -14.09 -3.61 -0.53
C LEU A 108 -13.74 -4.78 0.37
N THR A 109 -14.17 -5.97 -0.05
CA THR A 109 -13.73 -7.26 0.50
C THR A 109 -12.78 -7.92 -0.48
N THR A 110 -12.12 -8.99 -0.08
CA THR A 110 -11.23 -9.76 -0.97
C THR A 110 -11.98 -10.27 -2.20
N ASP A 111 -13.21 -10.74 -2.04
CA ASP A 111 -14.07 -11.18 -3.16
C ASP A 111 -14.53 -10.02 -4.07
N GLY A 112 -14.41 -8.80 -3.58
CA GLY A 112 -14.70 -7.58 -4.34
C GLY A 112 -13.55 -7.13 -5.24
N LEU A 113 -12.37 -7.74 -5.13
CA LEU A 113 -11.21 -7.46 -5.96
C LEU A 113 -11.14 -8.47 -7.11
N PRO A 114 -11.39 -8.05 -8.36
CA PRO A 114 -11.37 -8.96 -9.49
C PRO A 114 -9.94 -9.43 -9.81
N VAL A 115 -9.81 -10.68 -10.26
CA VAL A 115 -8.51 -11.25 -10.65
C VAL A 115 -7.89 -10.50 -11.84
N GLU A 116 -8.73 -9.87 -12.64
CA GLU A 116 -8.36 -9.07 -13.81
C GLU A 116 -7.52 -7.83 -13.46
N LEU A 117 -7.43 -7.44 -12.18
CA LEU A 117 -6.47 -6.42 -11.72
C LEU A 117 -5.03 -6.75 -12.13
N ASN A 118 -4.68 -8.02 -12.30
CA ASN A 118 -3.35 -8.46 -12.78
C ASN A 118 -3.02 -8.01 -14.22
N GLN A 119 -4.02 -7.55 -14.96
CA GLN A 119 -3.85 -7.06 -16.34
C GLN A 119 -3.38 -5.59 -16.37
N LEU A 120 -3.42 -4.87 -15.27
CA LEU A 120 -2.97 -3.47 -15.15
C LEU A 120 -1.43 -3.38 -15.16
N LYS A 121 -0.79 -3.76 -16.25
CA LYS A 121 0.68 -3.92 -16.34
C LYS A 121 1.47 -2.64 -16.09
N ASN A 122 0.86 -1.45 -16.28
CA ASN A 122 1.51 -0.16 -16.10
C ASN A 122 1.24 0.47 -14.73
N ILE A 123 0.47 -0.20 -13.85
CA ILE A 123 0.12 0.33 -12.54
C ILE A 123 1.38 0.45 -11.66
N ARG A 124 1.56 1.61 -11.03
CA ARG A 124 2.68 1.89 -10.13
C ARG A 124 2.25 2.11 -8.69
N THR A 125 1.10 2.69 -8.49
CA THR A 125 0.58 2.98 -7.15
C THR A 125 -0.84 2.47 -7.02
N VAL A 126 -1.09 1.66 -5.98
CA VAL A 126 -2.42 1.20 -5.62
C VAL A 126 -2.66 1.43 -4.14
N ASN A 127 -3.79 2.03 -3.79
CA ASN A 127 -4.19 2.22 -2.40
C ASN A 127 -5.53 1.54 -2.11
N PHE A 128 -5.49 0.49 -1.31
CA PHE A 128 -6.63 -0.26 -0.78
C PHE A 128 -6.86 -0.01 0.72
N GLY A 129 -6.17 0.91 1.34
CA GLY A 129 -6.28 1.19 2.79
C GLY A 129 -7.71 1.51 3.22
N LEU A 130 -8.03 1.30 4.51
CA LEU A 130 -9.37 1.58 5.05
C LEU A 130 -10.48 0.83 4.30
N ASN A 131 -10.34 -0.48 4.17
CA ASN A 131 -11.33 -1.38 3.56
C ASN A 131 -11.57 -2.60 4.47
N HIS A 132 -12.19 -3.65 3.95
CA HIS A 132 -12.49 -4.89 4.70
C HIS A 132 -11.82 -6.10 4.07
N LEU A 133 -10.56 -5.94 3.63
CA LEU A 133 -9.80 -7.03 3.03
C LEU A 133 -9.28 -7.97 4.12
N ASP A 134 -9.64 -9.24 4.06
CA ASP A 134 -9.12 -10.31 4.93
C ASP A 134 -7.87 -10.96 4.34
N ARG A 135 -7.73 -10.92 3.02
CA ARG A 135 -6.58 -11.45 2.26
C ARG A 135 -6.24 -10.53 1.09
N VAL A 136 -5.00 -10.55 0.68
CA VAL A 136 -4.56 -9.88 -0.55
C VAL A 136 -4.48 -10.90 -1.67
N PRO A 137 -5.12 -10.66 -2.84
CA PRO A 137 -5.04 -11.58 -3.96
C PRO A 137 -3.59 -11.78 -4.43
N THR A 138 -3.16 -13.04 -4.53
CA THR A 138 -1.80 -13.38 -5.01
C THR A 138 -1.54 -12.90 -6.44
N THR A 139 -2.61 -12.69 -7.21
CA THR A 139 -2.58 -12.16 -8.57
C THR A 139 -1.96 -10.77 -8.68
N LEU A 140 -1.98 -9.97 -7.60
CA LEU A 140 -1.29 -8.68 -7.55
C LEU A 140 0.23 -8.82 -7.67
N GLY A 141 0.79 -9.98 -7.34
CA GLY A 141 2.20 -10.31 -7.57
C GLY A 141 2.63 -10.35 -9.05
N ALA A 142 1.68 -10.32 -9.98
CA ALA A 142 1.96 -10.22 -11.41
C ALA A 142 2.25 -8.78 -11.88
N LEU A 143 2.01 -7.77 -11.03
CA LEU A 143 2.14 -6.34 -11.34
C LEU A 143 3.59 -5.87 -11.17
N LYS A 144 4.45 -6.18 -12.12
CA LYS A 144 5.90 -5.95 -12.06
C LYS A 144 6.31 -4.47 -11.95
N GLU A 145 5.45 -3.55 -12.39
CA GLU A 145 5.69 -2.11 -12.33
C GLU A 145 5.24 -1.46 -11.00
N LEU A 146 4.64 -2.24 -10.11
CA LEU A 146 4.08 -1.75 -8.85
C LEU A 146 5.18 -1.25 -7.91
N GLN A 147 5.07 0.00 -7.48
CA GLN A 147 6.03 0.69 -6.63
C GLN A 147 5.48 0.98 -5.23
N GLU A 148 4.20 1.30 -5.14
CA GLU A 148 3.57 1.64 -3.88
C GLU A 148 2.25 0.89 -3.69
N VAL A 149 2.09 0.27 -2.53
CA VAL A 149 0.88 -0.44 -2.13
C VAL A 149 0.44 0.01 -0.75
N GLY A 150 -0.77 0.56 -0.66
CA GLY A 150 -1.43 0.89 0.60
C GLY A 150 -2.43 -0.20 0.96
N LEU A 151 -2.25 -0.83 2.13
CA LEU A 151 -3.10 -1.89 2.68
C LEU A 151 -3.47 -1.63 4.14
N HIS A 152 -3.14 -0.43 4.65
CA HIS A 152 -3.39 -0.06 6.05
C HIS A 152 -4.88 -0.09 6.40
N ASP A 153 -5.18 -0.31 7.67
CA ASP A 153 -6.56 -0.34 8.16
C ASP A 153 -7.45 -1.34 7.39
N ASN A 154 -7.02 -2.58 7.33
CA ASN A 154 -7.78 -3.71 6.77
C ASN A 154 -7.84 -4.85 7.80
N LEU A 155 -8.33 -6.02 7.40
CA LEU A 155 -8.46 -7.22 8.23
C LEU A 155 -7.44 -8.30 7.84
N LEU A 156 -6.27 -7.89 7.34
CA LEU A 156 -5.26 -8.82 6.83
C LEU A 156 -4.57 -9.57 7.97
N SER A 157 -4.57 -10.89 7.89
CA SER A 157 -3.79 -11.77 8.78
C SER A 157 -2.42 -12.13 8.22
N THR A 158 -2.26 -12.10 6.90
CA THR A 158 -1.01 -12.44 6.22
C THR A 158 -0.82 -11.61 4.95
N ILE A 159 0.43 -11.46 4.54
CA ILE A 159 0.79 -10.85 3.25
C ILE A 159 1.40 -11.93 2.37
N PRO A 160 0.89 -12.13 1.15
CA PRO A 160 1.48 -13.09 0.22
C PRO A 160 2.93 -12.72 -0.14
N ASN A 161 3.82 -13.70 -0.12
CA ASN A 161 5.22 -13.53 -0.53
C ASN A 161 5.37 -12.99 -1.96
N SER A 162 4.37 -13.21 -2.82
CA SER A 162 4.36 -12.67 -4.18
C SER A 162 4.38 -11.15 -4.24
N ILE A 163 3.82 -10.47 -3.23
CA ILE A 163 3.82 -9.01 -3.14
C ILE A 163 5.15 -8.50 -2.59
N SER A 164 5.67 -9.13 -1.53
CA SER A 164 6.95 -8.74 -0.92
C SER A 164 8.14 -8.90 -1.88
N LYS A 165 8.01 -9.80 -2.87
CA LYS A 165 9.04 -10.08 -3.88
C LYS A 165 8.89 -9.27 -5.16
N LEU A 166 7.98 -8.28 -5.22
CA LEU A 166 7.83 -7.45 -6.40
C LEU A 166 9.11 -6.63 -6.67
N PRO A 167 9.64 -6.66 -7.91
CA PRO A 167 10.99 -6.16 -8.19
C PRO A 167 11.14 -4.63 -8.06
N LYS A 168 10.04 -3.90 -8.22
CA LYS A 168 10.03 -2.43 -8.18
C LYS A 168 9.32 -1.84 -6.96
N LEU A 169 8.89 -2.69 -6.01
CA LEU A 169 8.16 -2.26 -4.83
C LEU A 169 9.08 -1.45 -3.90
N LYS A 170 8.72 -0.19 -3.67
CA LYS A 170 9.43 0.77 -2.81
C LYS A 170 8.73 0.99 -1.47
N LYS A 171 7.39 0.95 -1.49
CA LYS A 171 6.58 1.27 -0.32
C LYS A 171 5.42 0.29 -0.19
N LEU A 172 5.36 -0.38 0.96
CA LEU A 172 4.25 -1.24 1.35
C LEU A 172 3.75 -0.78 2.72
N ASN A 173 2.56 -0.18 2.77
CA ASN A 173 1.95 0.22 4.03
C ASN A 173 0.90 -0.81 4.43
N THR A 174 1.14 -1.50 5.54
CA THR A 174 0.28 -2.55 6.10
C THR A 174 -0.13 -2.27 7.55
N GLU A 175 0.08 -1.05 8.02
CA GLU A 175 -0.23 -0.65 9.38
C GLU A 175 -1.69 -0.93 9.75
N ARG A 176 -1.95 -1.15 11.04
CA ARG A 176 -3.29 -1.36 11.57
C ARG A 176 -4.06 -2.49 10.87
N ASN A 177 -3.38 -3.64 10.70
CA ASN A 177 -3.98 -4.90 10.31
C ASN A 177 -3.81 -5.91 11.45
N PRO A 178 -4.72 -6.88 11.63
CA PRO A 178 -4.66 -7.89 12.68
C PRO A 178 -3.65 -9.01 12.32
N PHE A 179 -2.41 -8.64 11.99
CA PHE A 179 -1.36 -9.65 11.85
C PHE A 179 -1.19 -10.38 13.18
N PRO A 180 -1.02 -11.71 13.17
CA PRO A 180 -0.64 -12.42 14.37
C PRO A 180 0.62 -11.73 14.89
N LYS A 181 0.56 -11.21 16.11
CA LYS A 181 1.78 -10.86 16.84
C LYS A 181 2.60 -12.13 16.80
N ALA A 182 3.84 -12.04 16.28
CA ALA A 182 4.79 -13.07 16.60
C ALA A 182 4.70 -13.18 18.12
N GLU A 183 4.12 -14.27 18.61
CA GLU A 183 4.31 -14.62 20.01
C GLU A 183 5.82 -14.51 20.14
N GLU A 184 6.28 -13.67 21.05
CA GLU A 184 7.64 -13.75 21.55
C GLU A 184 7.74 -15.16 22.12
N SER A 185 7.85 -16.13 21.25
CA SER A 185 8.37 -17.42 21.61
C SER A 185 9.85 -17.14 21.78
N ASP A 186 10.20 -16.66 22.98
CA ASP A 186 11.57 -16.73 23.52
C ASP A 186 12.17 -18.15 23.37
N THR A 187 11.37 -19.12 22.96
CA THR A 187 11.74 -20.49 22.71
C THR A 187 12.31 -20.76 21.32
N PHE A 188 12.09 -19.90 20.29
CA PHE A 188 12.59 -20.19 18.94
C PHE A 188 13.96 -19.57 18.63
N ILE A 189 14.36 -18.52 19.35
CA ILE A 189 15.71 -17.96 19.22
C ILE A 189 16.70 -18.77 20.07
N ASP A 190 16.25 -19.37 21.17
CA ASP A 190 17.08 -20.24 22.00
C ASP A 190 17.23 -21.67 21.43
N SER A 191 16.38 -22.10 20.50
CA SER A 191 16.52 -23.40 19.85
C SER A 191 17.51 -23.39 18.68
N ILE A 192 17.98 -22.23 18.22
CA ILE A 192 19.21 -22.10 17.46
C ILE A 192 20.33 -21.78 18.47
N LYS A 193 20.46 -22.58 19.52
CA LYS A 193 21.77 -22.84 20.10
C LYS A 193 22.59 -23.38 18.94
N ARG A 194 23.44 -22.53 18.37
CA ARG A 194 24.53 -23.06 17.54
C ARG A 194 25.14 -24.14 18.39
N PRO A 195 25.06 -25.39 18.01
CA PRO A 195 25.81 -26.39 18.77
C PRO A 195 27.24 -25.85 18.78
N ASP A 196 27.81 -25.68 19.98
CA ASP A 196 29.17 -25.17 20.15
C ASP A 196 30.20 -26.05 19.39
N ASN A 197 29.75 -27.12 18.79
CA ASN A 197 30.49 -28.14 18.05
C ASN A 197 30.13 -28.25 16.57
N LEU A 198 29.69 -27.18 15.92
CA LEU A 198 29.51 -27.18 14.45
C LEU A 198 30.84 -26.91 13.72
N TYR A 199 31.94 -27.36 14.31
CA TYR A 199 33.19 -27.55 13.60
C TYR A 199 33.15 -28.96 12.98
N LEU A 200 32.75 -29.02 11.71
CA LEU A 200 32.87 -30.24 10.89
C LEU A 200 34.32 -30.72 10.73
N VAL A 201 35.28 -29.93 11.26
CA VAL A 201 36.71 -30.23 11.23
C VAL A 201 37.29 -29.88 12.60
N GLU A 202 37.82 -30.83 13.30
CA GLU A 202 38.56 -30.60 14.56
C GLU A 202 39.86 -29.84 14.27
N GLU A 203 40.34 -29.03 15.24
CA GLU A 203 41.59 -28.26 15.09
C GLU A 203 42.78 -29.12 14.65
N LYS A 204 42.81 -30.38 15.10
CA LYS A 204 43.83 -31.36 14.72
C LYS A 204 43.83 -31.75 13.25
N ASP A 205 42.70 -31.54 12.55
CA ASP A 205 42.50 -31.88 11.13
C ASP A 205 42.76 -30.68 10.20
N LEU A 206 43.06 -29.52 10.79
CA LEU A 206 43.36 -28.31 10.03
C LEU A 206 44.84 -28.23 9.65
N CYS A 207 45.14 -27.93 8.40
CA CYS A 207 46.51 -27.63 8.00
C CYS A 207 47.02 -26.34 8.70
N GLY A 208 48.32 -26.24 8.96
CA GLY A 208 48.94 -25.14 9.70
C GLY A 208 48.55 -23.72 9.21
N PRO A 209 48.42 -23.43 7.91
CA PRO A 209 47.93 -22.15 7.41
C PRO A 209 46.46 -21.89 7.73
N CYS A 210 45.59 -22.93 7.71
CA CYS A 210 44.16 -22.80 8.04
C CYS A 210 43.96 -22.56 9.53
N LEU A 211 44.71 -23.29 10.37
CA LEU A 211 44.70 -23.10 11.82
C LEU A 211 45.05 -21.64 12.21
N ARG A 212 46.12 -21.08 11.63
CA ARG A 212 46.50 -19.69 11.88
C ARG A 212 45.43 -18.69 11.47
N LYS A 213 44.74 -18.91 10.34
CA LYS A 213 43.63 -18.07 9.91
C LYS A 213 42.43 -18.14 10.87
N CYS A 214 42.08 -19.31 11.35
CA CYS A 214 41.01 -19.49 12.34
C CYS A 214 41.35 -18.80 13.67
N GLN A 215 42.58 -18.97 14.18
CA GLN A 215 43.06 -18.31 15.40
C GLN A 215 43.02 -16.78 15.25
N GLN A 216 43.51 -16.23 14.14
CA GLN A 216 43.44 -14.79 13.90
C GLN A 216 42.00 -14.25 13.81
N ALA A 217 41.05 -15.03 13.26
CA ALA A 217 39.65 -14.67 13.23
C ALA A 217 39.04 -14.67 14.63
N GLN A 218 39.41 -15.67 15.46
CA GLN A 218 38.94 -15.80 16.83
C GLN A 218 39.46 -14.66 17.72
N ASP A 219 40.73 -14.29 17.57
CA ASP A 219 41.34 -13.15 18.29
C ASP A 219 40.66 -11.82 17.93
N LYS A 220 40.32 -11.61 16.64
CA LYS A 220 39.55 -10.44 16.19
C LYS A 220 38.15 -10.41 16.84
N LEU A 221 37.48 -11.57 16.91
CA LEU A 221 36.14 -11.66 17.50
C LEU A 221 36.19 -11.42 19.02
N ASN A 222 37.19 -11.95 19.70
CA ASN A 222 37.40 -11.74 21.14
C ASN A 222 37.73 -10.24 21.43
N LYS A 223 38.51 -9.60 20.56
CA LYS A 223 38.81 -8.18 20.67
C LYS A 223 37.58 -7.30 20.50
N ILE A 224 36.69 -7.66 19.57
CA ILE A 224 35.38 -6.97 19.39
C ILE A 224 34.48 -7.21 20.62
N LYS A 225 34.43 -8.45 21.15
CA LYS A 225 33.66 -8.75 22.37
C LYS A 225 34.17 -8.00 23.59
N SER A 226 35.48 -7.88 23.77
CA SER A 226 36.07 -7.11 24.90
C SER A 226 35.85 -5.59 24.76
N MET A 227 35.70 -5.07 23.54
CA MET A 227 35.34 -3.67 23.31
C MET A 227 33.83 -3.40 23.50
N ALA A 228 32.98 -4.43 23.39
CA ALA A 228 31.53 -4.33 23.56
C ALA A 228 31.09 -4.39 25.05
N THR A 229 31.97 -4.64 25.99
CA THR A 229 31.69 -4.62 27.45
C THR A 229 31.78 -3.23 28.07
N VAL A 230 31.98 -2.16 27.29
CA VAL A 230 31.70 -0.79 27.72
C VAL A 230 30.18 -0.61 27.66
N GLU A 231 29.55 -0.37 28.81
CA GLU A 231 28.12 -0.19 28.97
C GLU A 231 27.52 0.66 27.84
N PRO A 232 26.39 0.25 27.24
CA PRO A 232 25.74 1.06 26.24
C PRO A 232 25.33 2.37 26.94
N ARG A 233 26.05 3.45 26.71
CA ARG A 233 25.54 4.80 26.99
C ARG A 233 24.18 4.82 26.30
N ARG A 234 23.11 4.95 27.09
CA ARG A 234 21.76 5.22 26.58
C ARG A 234 21.90 6.38 25.62
N ALA A 235 21.91 6.09 24.34
CA ALA A 235 21.74 7.11 23.32
C ALA A 235 20.34 7.66 23.55
N ILE A 236 20.29 8.82 24.20
CA ILE A 236 19.10 9.65 24.26
C ILE A 236 18.89 10.10 22.83
N PHE A 237 18.03 9.43 22.10
CA PHE A 237 17.51 9.90 20.82
C PHE A 237 16.57 11.09 21.11
N SER A 238 17.16 12.24 21.45
CA SER A 238 16.47 13.51 21.65
C SER A 238 16.38 14.36 20.40
N SER A 239 16.43 13.76 19.20
CA SER A 239 16.32 14.53 17.95
C SER A 239 15.60 13.80 16.81
N VAL A 240 14.57 13.01 17.13
CA VAL A 240 13.55 12.71 16.14
C VAL A 240 12.43 13.74 16.32
N VAL A 241 12.63 14.91 15.73
CA VAL A 241 11.58 15.91 15.58
C VAL A 241 10.52 15.26 14.69
N SER A 242 9.37 14.93 15.28
CA SER A 242 8.24 14.44 14.48
C SER A 242 7.77 15.57 13.57
N PRO A 243 7.29 15.28 12.33
CA PRO A 243 6.77 16.31 11.42
C PRO A 243 5.68 17.22 12.03
N ASN A 244 5.01 16.76 13.10
CA ASN A 244 4.02 17.55 13.84
C ASN A 244 4.62 18.59 14.81
N ALA A 245 5.88 18.48 15.19
CA ALA A 245 6.53 19.49 16.03
C ALA A 245 6.89 20.75 15.22
N MET A 246 7.31 20.56 13.96
CA MET A 246 7.60 21.68 13.04
C MET A 246 6.34 22.48 12.67
N ALA A 247 5.16 21.83 12.62
CA ALA A 247 3.90 22.52 12.32
C ALA A 247 3.38 23.39 13.49
N LYS A 248 3.85 23.19 14.70
CA LYS A 248 3.47 24.00 15.86
C LYS A 248 4.29 25.28 15.99
N GLU A 249 5.58 25.23 15.67
CA GLU A 249 6.45 26.42 15.73
C GLU A 249 6.09 27.46 14.64
N SER A 250 5.55 27.04 13.49
CA SER A 250 5.15 27.98 12.43
C SER A 250 3.77 28.63 12.63
N GLN A 251 3.03 28.26 13.69
CA GLN A 251 1.72 28.87 13.99
C GLN A 251 1.76 29.97 15.05
N GLU A 252 2.87 30.14 15.78
CA GLU A 252 3.00 31.20 16.78
C GLU A 252 3.44 32.57 16.19
N ASP A 253 3.97 32.57 14.96
CA ASP A 253 4.43 33.80 14.28
C ASP A 253 3.32 34.54 13.50
N TRP A 254 2.05 34.12 13.62
CA TRP A 254 0.90 34.74 12.93
C TRP A 254 -0.21 35.16 13.90
N ARG A 255 0.17 35.75 15.04
CA ARG A 255 -0.78 36.47 15.90
C ARG A 255 -0.34 37.88 16.17
#